data_2b223198a14069d88ca3fc8d3093b26f
#
_entry.id   2b223198a14069d88ca3fc8d3093b26f
#
_cell.length_a   1.000
_cell.length_b   1.000
_cell.length_c   1.000
_cell.angle_alpha   90.00
_cell.angle_beta   90.00
_cell.angle_gamma   90.00
#
_symmetry.space_group_name_H-M   'P 1'
#
loop_
_entity.id
_entity.type
_entity.pdbx_description
1 polymer ?
#
loop_
_entity_poly.entity_id
_entity_poly.type
_entity_poly.pdbx_seq_one_letter_code
_entity_poly.pdbx_strand_id
1 'polypeptide(L)'
;GVTILKEMDIEHPAAKMLVEVAKTQEDEVGDGTTTAVIIAGELLKKSESLLDQDIHPTIIAMGYRQAAEKAQEILDDIAIDSVDEETLIKVAMTAMTGKGTEAAREPLAKLIVDAVQKVAEDGAVDTDNIKIEKKDGAVVEDSTLVEGVIVDKERVHPGMPSEVKDAKIALVNSPLEVKETEVDAEIRITDPAQMQAFIEQEEKMVKDMVDKVAESGANVLFAQKGIDDLAQHYLSKAGILAVRRVKKSDIEKLARATGANVVTNLEDLTADDLGEAGIVEERKVSGEEMIFVEECSVAKSVTLFVRGSTKHIVDEIVRAIEDAIGVVAATVEDDKVVAGGGAPEIAMAKKLKDYADSISGREQLAVNAFAEALEIVP
;
A
#
# COMPACT_ATOMS: atom_id res chain seq x y z
N GLY A 1 9.34 14.76 -3.99
CA GLY A 1 8.84 15.42 -5.21
C GLY A 1 7.40 15.84 -5.07
N VAL A 2 6.47 14.92 -5.20
CA VAL A 2 5.00 15.18 -5.18
C VAL A 2 4.55 15.86 -3.89
N THR A 3 5.07 15.53 -2.72
CA THR A 3 4.69 16.15 -1.45
C THR A 3 4.87 17.67 -1.47
N ILE A 4 6.00 18.14 -2.02
CA ILE A 4 6.27 19.58 -2.16
C ILE A 4 5.25 20.22 -3.11
N LEU A 5 4.95 19.57 -4.23
CA LEU A 5 4.00 20.07 -5.22
C LEU A 5 2.57 20.13 -4.69
N LYS A 6 2.17 19.18 -3.82
CA LYS A 6 0.85 19.17 -3.16
C LYS A 6 0.67 20.32 -2.16
N GLU A 7 1.76 20.77 -1.53
CA GLU A 7 1.75 21.88 -0.57
C GLU A 7 1.87 23.27 -1.23
N MET A 8 2.20 23.32 -2.52
CA MET A 8 2.32 24.58 -3.24
C MET A 8 0.93 25.07 -3.68
N ASP A 9 0.65 26.34 -3.41
CA ASP A 9 -0.55 27.02 -3.94
C ASP A 9 -0.28 27.45 -5.40
N ILE A 10 -0.71 26.61 -6.33
CA ILE A 10 -0.47 26.77 -7.77
C ILE A 10 -1.75 27.23 -8.45
N GLU A 11 -1.75 28.45 -9.00
CA GLU A 11 -2.90 29.02 -9.67
C GLU A 11 -2.90 28.79 -11.20
N HIS A 12 -1.72 28.79 -11.82
CA HIS A 12 -1.59 28.72 -13.28
C HIS A 12 -2.03 27.35 -13.84
N PRO A 13 -2.93 27.31 -14.84
CA PRO A 13 -3.49 26.04 -15.36
C PRO A 13 -2.44 25.07 -15.87
N ALA A 14 -1.44 25.53 -16.62
CA ALA A 14 -0.35 24.66 -17.13
C ALA A 14 0.49 24.07 -15.97
N ALA A 15 0.75 24.86 -14.92
CA ALA A 15 1.47 24.36 -13.75
C ALA A 15 0.63 23.33 -12.95
N LYS A 16 -0.71 23.48 -12.90
CA LYS A 16 -1.61 22.46 -12.34
C LYS A 16 -1.51 21.14 -13.13
N MET A 17 -1.41 21.21 -14.46
CA MET A 17 -1.23 20.00 -15.28
C MET A 17 0.11 19.30 -14.98
N LEU A 18 1.19 20.04 -14.70
CA LEU A 18 2.46 19.44 -14.28
C LEU A 18 2.36 18.73 -12.92
N VAL A 19 1.53 19.24 -12.01
CA VAL A 19 1.25 18.56 -10.73
C VAL A 19 0.54 17.22 -10.98
N GLU A 20 -0.42 17.19 -11.91
CA GLU A 20 -1.09 15.95 -12.28
C GLU A 20 -0.13 14.94 -12.94
N VAL A 21 0.81 15.39 -13.80
CA VAL A 21 1.88 14.53 -14.32
C VAL A 21 2.69 13.91 -13.19
N ALA A 22 3.06 14.69 -12.17
CA ALA A 22 3.81 14.19 -11.03
C ALA A 22 3.01 13.16 -10.20
N LYS A 23 1.71 13.39 -10.01
CA LYS A 23 0.83 12.45 -9.30
C LYS A 23 0.69 11.14 -10.05
N THR A 24 0.43 11.19 -11.36
CA THR A 24 0.34 9.99 -12.20
C THR A 24 1.64 9.18 -12.12
N GLN A 25 2.79 9.84 -12.20
CA GLN A 25 4.09 9.17 -12.07
C GLN A 25 4.26 8.49 -10.70
N GLU A 26 3.78 9.13 -9.62
CA GLU A 26 3.80 8.56 -8.27
C GLU A 26 2.88 7.34 -8.15
N ASP A 27 1.66 7.47 -8.68
CA ASP A 27 0.64 6.44 -8.56
C ASP A 27 0.98 5.19 -9.39
N GLU A 28 1.63 5.35 -10.55
CA GLU A 28 1.95 4.24 -11.45
C GLU A 28 3.32 3.59 -11.17
N VAL A 29 4.33 4.38 -10.77
CA VAL A 29 5.71 3.89 -10.65
C VAL A 29 6.31 4.07 -9.25
N GLY A 30 5.76 4.99 -8.45
CA GLY A 30 6.24 5.29 -7.09
C GLY A 30 7.46 6.19 -7.02
N ASP A 31 8.20 6.44 -8.12
CA ASP A 31 9.40 7.29 -8.15
C ASP A 31 9.52 8.05 -9.49
N GLY A 32 10.55 8.89 -9.62
CA GLY A 32 10.80 9.67 -10.85
C GLY A 32 9.94 10.93 -11.00
N THR A 33 9.14 11.28 -10.03
CA THR A 33 8.20 12.42 -10.06
C THR A 33 8.86 13.75 -10.36
N THR A 34 10.05 14.00 -9.78
CA THR A 34 10.83 15.22 -10.00
C THR A 34 11.36 15.28 -11.44
N THR A 35 11.90 14.17 -11.94
CA THR A 35 12.42 14.07 -13.31
C THR A 35 11.31 14.31 -14.34
N ALA A 36 10.13 13.70 -14.15
CA ALA A 36 8.98 13.90 -15.03
C ALA A 36 8.55 15.37 -15.11
N VAL A 37 8.49 16.07 -13.97
CA VAL A 37 8.13 17.51 -13.92
C VAL A 37 9.20 18.38 -14.56
N ILE A 38 10.48 18.10 -14.34
CA ILE A 38 11.58 18.85 -14.93
C ILE A 38 11.57 18.72 -16.45
N ILE A 39 11.44 17.50 -16.99
CA ILE A 39 11.37 17.27 -18.45
C ILE A 39 10.14 17.96 -19.02
N ALA A 40 8.97 17.81 -18.42
CA ALA A 40 7.73 18.43 -18.90
C ALA A 40 7.82 19.97 -18.86
N GLY A 41 8.41 20.54 -17.81
CA GLY A 41 8.66 21.97 -17.71
C GLY A 41 9.63 22.50 -18.78
N GLU A 42 10.71 21.77 -19.05
CA GLU A 42 11.68 22.14 -20.11
C GLU A 42 11.07 22.01 -21.51
N LEU A 43 10.23 21.00 -21.76
CA LEU A 43 9.48 20.88 -23.02
C LEU A 43 8.57 22.11 -23.26
N LEU A 44 7.87 22.59 -22.22
CA LEU A 44 7.05 23.81 -22.32
C LEU A 44 7.90 25.04 -22.61
N LYS A 45 9.04 25.18 -21.94
CA LYS A 45 9.96 26.28 -22.17
C LYS A 45 10.56 26.26 -23.59
N LYS A 46 10.91 25.08 -24.10
CA LYS A 46 11.35 24.91 -25.49
C LYS A 46 10.22 25.22 -26.48
N SER A 47 8.97 24.91 -26.16
CA SER A 47 7.80 25.28 -26.96
C SER A 47 7.64 26.79 -27.13
N GLU A 48 7.89 27.57 -26.07
CA GLU A 48 7.88 29.04 -26.14
C GLU A 48 8.90 29.54 -27.17
N SER A 49 10.15 29.03 -27.12
CA SER A 49 11.18 29.38 -28.07
C SER A 49 10.85 29.02 -29.53
N LEU A 50 10.07 27.96 -29.76
CA LEU A 50 9.61 27.59 -31.10
C LEU A 50 8.44 28.47 -31.57
N LEU A 51 7.56 28.88 -30.67
CA LEU A 51 6.50 29.85 -30.97
C LEU A 51 7.05 31.21 -31.38
N ASP A 52 8.13 31.65 -30.72
CA ASP A 52 8.84 32.89 -31.07
C ASP A 52 9.51 32.83 -32.48
N GLN A 53 9.73 31.63 -33.00
CA GLN A 53 10.22 31.35 -34.36
C GLN A 53 9.05 31.15 -35.37
N ASP A 54 7.83 31.54 -35.05
CA ASP A 54 6.63 31.37 -35.88
C ASP A 54 6.36 29.89 -36.26
N ILE A 55 6.70 28.93 -35.37
CA ILE A 55 6.29 27.54 -35.51
C ILE A 55 4.90 27.36 -34.92
N HIS A 56 3.98 26.89 -35.72
CA HIS A 56 2.56 26.72 -35.28
C HIS A 56 2.44 25.67 -34.16
N PRO A 57 1.65 25.91 -33.09
CA PRO A 57 1.50 24.99 -31.94
C PRO A 57 1.17 23.54 -32.34
N THR A 58 0.36 23.35 -33.38
CA THR A 58 0.02 22.01 -33.88
C THR A 58 1.25 21.26 -34.40
N ILE A 59 2.21 21.96 -35.05
CA ILE A 59 3.45 21.36 -35.53
C ILE A 59 4.34 20.96 -34.35
N ILE A 60 4.42 21.82 -33.33
CA ILE A 60 5.18 21.53 -32.11
C ILE A 60 4.61 20.27 -31.44
N ALA A 61 3.29 20.20 -31.26
CA ALA A 61 2.62 19.06 -30.65
C ALA A 61 2.80 17.76 -31.46
N MET A 62 2.77 17.84 -32.80
CA MET A 62 3.04 16.69 -33.68
C MET A 62 4.50 16.20 -33.54
N GLY A 63 5.47 17.12 -33.57
CA GLY A 63 6.89 16.78 -33.43
C GLY A 63 7.20 16.21 -32.05
N TYR A 64 6.60 16.73 -30.98
CA TYR A 64 6.76 16.17 -29.62
C TYR A 64 6.17 14.77 -29.52
N ARG A 65 5.03 14.49 -30.14
CA ARG A 65 4.44 13.15 -30.18
C ARG A 65 5.34 12.16 -30.91
N GLN A 66 5.84 12.54 -32.10
CA GLN A 66 6.79 11.71 -32.87
C GLN A 66 8.07 11.46 -32.07
N ALA A 67 8.58 12.48 -31.37
CA ALA A 67 9.76 12.33 -30.52
C ALA A 67 9.51 11.39 -29.33
N ALA A 68 8.35 11.48 -28.70
CA ALA A 68 7.98 10.61 -27.59
C ALA A 68 7.85 9.14 -28.05
N GLU A 69 7.16 8.87 -29.16
CA GLU A 69 7.07 7.53 -29.75
C GLU A 69 8.46 6.96 -30.07
N LYS A 70 9.32 7.77 -30.70
CA LYS A 70 10.69 7.35 -31.00
C LYS A 70 11.55 7.16 -29.76
N ALA A 71 11.35 7.97 -28.72
CA ALA A 71 12.06 7.83 -27.46
C ALA A 71 11.72 6.50 -26.76
N GLN A 72 10.47 6.05 -26.83
CA GLN A 72 10.08 4.74 -26.30
C GLN A 72 10.78 3.60 -27.03
N GLU A 73 10.83 3.62 -28.38
CA GLU A 73 11.61 2.63 -29.14
C GLU A 73 13.09 2.62 -28.73
N ILE A 74 13.67 3.80 -28.52
CA ILE A 74 15.07 3.92 -28.12
C ILE A 74 15.28 3.37 -26.70
N LEU A 75 14.35 3.61 -25.78
CA LEU A 75 14.41 3.05 -24.43
C LEU A 75 14.38 1.53 -24.46
N ASP A 76 13.49 0.94 -25.25
CA ASP A 76 13.43 -0.51 -25.43
C ASP A 76 14.76 -1.08 -25.99
N ASP A 77 15.40 -0.37 -26.92
CA ASP A 77 16.70 -0.77 -27.51
C ASP A 77 17.86 -0.74 -26.51
N ILE A 78 17.85 0.17 -25.53
CA ILE A 78 18.93 0.35 -24.55
C ILE A 78 18.67 -0.30 -23.21
N ALA A 79 17.44 -0.79 -23.00
CA ALA A 79 17.07 -1.48 -21.80
C ALA A 79 17.84 -2.80 -21.64
N ILE A 80 18.07 -3.18 -20.39
CA ILE A 80 18.66 -4.46 -20.01
C ILE A 80 17.51 -5.37 -19.62
N ASP A 81 17.33 -6.45 -20.38
CA ASP A 81 16.29 -7.45 -20.16
C ASP A 81 16.71 -8.50 -19.11
N SER A 82 15.75 -9.22 -18.57
CA SER A 82 15.95 -10.33 -17.62
C SER A 82 16.58 -9.88 -16.30
N VAL A 83 15.78 -9.21 -15.51
CA VAL A 83 16.18 -8.61 -14.22
C VAL A 83 16.31 -9.68 -13.14
N ASP A 84 17.50 -9.90 -12.62
CA ASP A 84 17.76 -10.81 -11.51
C ASP A 84 17.49 -10.14 -10.15
N GLU A 85 17.45 -10.98 -9.09
CA GLU A 85 17.21 -10.50 -7.73
C GLU A 85 18.26 -9.49 -7.26
N GLU A 86 19.53 -9.66 -7.64
CA GLU A 86 20.60 -8.71 -7.28
C GLU A 86 20.33 -7.35 -7.90
N THR A 87 19.82 -7.31 -9.13
CA THR A 87 19.42 -6.08 -9.81
C THR A 87 18.19 -5.44 -9.16
N LEU A 88 17.19 -6.23 -8.79
CA LEU A 88 16.02 -5.72 -8.03
C LEU A 88 16.44 -5.07 -6.71
N ILE A 89 17.37 -5.67 -5.97
CA ILE A 89 17.92 -5.08 -4.75
C ILE A 89 18.61 -3.74 -5.05
N LYS A 90 19.38 -3.65 -6.12
CA LYS A 90 20.03 -2.38 -6.54
C LYS A 90 19.00 -1.32 -6.94
N VAL A 91 17.92 -1.71 -7.61
CA VAL A 91 16.80 -0.83 -7.95
C VAL A 91 16.15 -0.27 -6.69
N ALA A 92 15.80 -1.14 -5.72
CA ALA A 92 15.25 -0.72 -4.43
C ALA A 92 16.21 0.23 -3.67
N MET A 93 17.49 -0.10 -3.61
CA MET A 93 18.51 0.75 -2.99
C MET A 93 18.62 2.12 -3.66
N THR A 94 18.49 2.18 -4.98
CA THR A 94 18.51 3.43 -5.73
C THR A 94 17.32 4.32 -5.40
N ALA A 95 16.12 3.74 -5.37
CA ALA A 95 14.88 4.46 -5.01
C ALA A 95 14.90 5.03 -3.59
N MET A 96 15.62 4.38 -2.65
CA MET A 96 15.77 4.84 -1.26
C MET A 96 16.95 5.79 -1.05
N THR A 97 17.78 6.08 -2.06
CA THR A 97 18.95 6.94 -1.90
C THR A 97 18.55 8.38 -1.57
N GLY A 98 19.21 8.97 -0.56
CA GLY A 98 18.93 10.34 -0.10
C GLY A 98 17.66 10.50 0.74
N LYS A 99 17.06 9.40 1.19
CA LYS A 99 15.80 9.39 1.96
C LYS A 99 15.97 8.92 3.43
N GLY A 100 17.12 9.20 4.05
CA GLY A 100 17.37 8.90 5.48
C GLY A 100 17.53 7.41 5.81
N THR A 101 17.73 6.56 4.82
CA THR A 101 17.82 5.09 4.98
C THR A 101 19.24 4.55 4.84
N GLU A 102 20.26 5.40 4.74
CA GLU A 102 21.62 5.04 4.32
C GLU A 102 22.23 3.90 5.14
N ALA A 103 22.01 3.87 6.46
CA ALA A 103 22.57 2.85 7.35
C ALA A 103 21.96 1.46 7.16
N ALA A 104 20.68 1.37 6.81
CA ALA A 104 19.92 0.12 6.70
C ALA A 104 19.41 -0.14 5.28
N ARG A 105 19.91 0.60 4.28
CA ARG A 105 19.38 0.59 2.91
C ARG A 105 19.41 -0.80 2.27
N GLU A 106 20.51 -1.55 2.39
CA GLU A 106 20.60 -2.89 1.83
C GLU A 106 19.69 -3.92 2.52
N PRO A 107 19.65 -4.02 3.86
CA PRO A 107 18.67 -4.86 4.54
C PRO A 107 17.21 -4.54 4.18
N LEU A 108 16.84 -3.26 4.14
CA LEU A 108 15.49 -2.85 3.74
C LEU A 108 15.19 -3.21 2.29
N ALA A 109 16.14 -3.01 1.37
CA ALA A 109 15.99 -3.37 -0.04
C ALA A 109 15.70 -4.87 -0.21
N LYS A 110 16.40 -5.73 0.52
CA LYS A 110 16.12 -7.18 0.52
C LYS A 110 14.71 -7.50 0.99
N LEU A 111 14.27 -6.90 2.11
CA LEU A 111 12.90 -7.10 2.62
C LEU A 111 11.84 -6.64 1.61
N ILE A 112 12.09 -5.54 0.89
CA ILE A 112 11.18 -5.02 -0.13
C ILE A 112 11.10 -5.98 -1.32
N VAL A 113 12.23 -6.44 -1.83
CA VAL A 113 12.28 -7.40 -2.94
C VAL A 113 11.59 -8.70 -2.56
N ASP A 114 11.87 -9.24 -1.38
CA ASP A 114 11.19 -10.44 -0.85
C ASP A 114 9.67 -10.22 -0.75
N ALA A 115 9.22 -9.06 -0.27
CA ALA A 115 7.81 -8.74 -0.15
C ALA A 115 7.12 -8.68 -1.53
N VAL A 116 7.73 -8.00 -2.51
CA VAL A 116 7.19 -7.87 -3.87
C VAL A 116 7.13 -9.23 -4.56
N GLN A 117 8.19 -10.03 -4.47
CA GLN A 117 8.24 -11.37 -5.07
C GLN A 117 7.19 -12.32 -4.48
N LYS A 118 6.89 -12.21 -3.17
CA LYS A 118 5.87 -13.04 -2.51
C LYS A 118 4.44 -12.71 -2.94
N VAL A 119 4.16 -11.46 -3.30
CA VAL A 119 2.83 -11.04 -3.75
C VAL A 119 2.68 -11.02 -5.27
N ALA A 120 3.76 -11.21 -6.01
CA ALA A 120 3.75 -11.29 -7.47
C ALA A 120 3.03 -12.58 -7.94
N GLU A 121 2.08 -12.44 -8.87
CA GLU A 121 1.36 -13.55 -9.51
C GLU A 121 1.39 -13.36 -11.03
N ASP A 122 1.85 -14.37 -11.74
CA ASP A 122 1.88 -14.39 -13.23
C ASP A 122 2.54 -13.14 -13.87
N GLY A 123 3.53 -12.56 -13.19
CA GLY A 123 4.24 -11.36 -13.65
C GLY A 123 3.54 -10.04 -13.34
N ALA A 124 2.41 -10.03 -12.65
CA ALA A 124 1.75 -8.85 -12.12
C ALA A 124 1.97 -8.72 -10.61
N VAL A 125 2.03 -7.49 -10.11
CA VAL A 125 2.26 -7.19 -8.69
C VAL A 125 1.15 -6.30 -8.14
N ASP A 126 0.29 -6.87 -7.30
CA ASP A 126 -0.69 -6.07 -6.54
C ASP A 126 -0.04 -5.58 -5.24
N THR A 127 0.47 -4.35 -5.26
CA THR A 127 1.14 -3.71 -4.11
C THR A 127 0.20 -3.51 -2.92
N ASP A 128 -1.13 -3.52 -3.11
CA ASP A 128 -2.10 -3.47 -2.03
C ASP A 128 -2.03 -4.71 -1.11
N ASN A 129 -1.43 -5.79 -1.59
CA ASN A 129 -1.17 -7.00 -0.80
C ASN A 129 0.04 -6.86 0.14
N ILE A 130 0.84 -5.80 0.00
CA ILE A 130 1.92 -5.48 0.92
C ILE A 130 1.40 -4.47 1.95
N LYS A 131 1.33 -4.89 3.21
CA LYS A 131 1.03 -3.98 4.32
C LYS A 131 2.32 -3.41 4.87
N ILE A 132 2.36 -2.11 5.12
CA ILE A 132 3.43 -1.49 5.91
C ILE A 132 2.84 -1.19 7.29
N GLU A 133 3.37 -1.84 8.31
CA GLU A 133 3.08 -1.55 9.70
C GLU A 133 4.33 -0.94 10.34
N LYS A 134 4.16 0.08 11.17
CA LYS A 134 5.26 0.86 11.70
C LYS A 134 5.20 1.01 13.22
N LYS A 135 6.36 0.91 13.87
CA LYS A 135 6.50 1.13 15.31
C LYS A 135 7.87 1.70 15.65
N ASP A 136 7.89 2.81 16.37
CA ASP A 136 9.12 3.42 16.89
C ASP A 136 9.67 2.68 18.12
N GLY A 137 10.82 3.14 18.62
CA GLY A 137 11.47 2.59 19.81
C GLY A 137 12.41 1.41 19.57
N ALA A 138 12.91 1.23 18.33
CA ALA A 138 13.93 0.25 17.97
C ALA A 138 14.87 0.82 16.88
N VAL A 139 15.84 0.04 16.43
CA VAL A 139 16.68 0.42 15.28
C VAL A 139 16.05 -0.05 13.97
N VAL A 140 16.47 0.55 12.86
CA VAL A 140 15.88 0.26 11.53
C VAL A 140 16.16 -1.18 11.10
N GLU A 141 17.28 -1.72 11.52
CA GLU A 141 17.72 -3.09 11.26
C GLU A 141 16.81 -4.15 11.91
N ASP A 142 16.00 -3.76 12.90
CA ASP A 142 14.97 -4.62 13.50
C ASP A 142 13.69 -4.72 12.65
N SER A 143 13.66 -4.07 11.49
CA SER A 143 12.56 -4.21 10.54
C SER A 143 12.53 -5.63 9.95
N THR A 144 11.34 -6.18 9.80
CA THR A 144 11.16 -7.58 9.36
C THR A 144 10.02 -7.71 8.35
N LEU A 145 10.08 -8.75 7.52
CA LEU A 145 8.97 -9.19 6.69
C LEU A 145 8.20 -10.27 7.43
N VAL A 146 6.91 -10.08 7.60
CA VAL A 146 5.98 -11.04 8.21
C VAL A 146 5.09 -11.62 7.12
N GLU A 147 5.10 -12.95 6.96
CA GLU A 147 4.23 -13.67 6.04
C GLU A 147 2.83 -13.79 6.66
N GLY A 148 2.06 -12.71 6.54
CA GLY A 148 0.77 -12.57 7.17
C GLY A 148 0.43 -11.11 7.46
N VAL A 149 -0.45 -10.88 8.42
CA VAL A 149 -0.98 -9.57 8.74
C VAL A 149 -0.71 -9.21 10.20
N ILE A 150 -0.12 -8.04 10.42
CA ILE A 150 -0.03 -7.43 11.75
C ILE A 150 -1.20 -6.45 11.91
N VAL A 151 -1.92 -6.56 13.02
CA VAL A 151 -3.01 -5.65 13.38
C VAL A 151 -2.60 -4.86 14.63
N ASP A 152 -2.54 -3.53 14.50
CA ASP A 152 -2.23 -2.60 15.61
C ASP A 152 -3.45 -2.47 16.55
N LYS A 153 -3.75 -3.56 17.23
CA LYS A 153 -4.85 -3.73 18.20
C LYS A 153 -4.45 -4.79 19.22
N GLU A 154 -5.07 -4.72 20.38
CA GLU A 154 -4.99 -5.72 21.45
C GLU A 154 -6.20 -6.63 21.48
N ARG A 155 -6.11 -7.79 22.11
CA ARG A 155 -7.28 -8.61 22.44
C ARG A 155 -8.18 -7.87 23.42
N VAL A 156 -9.49 -8.01 23.25
CA VAL A 156 -10.47 -7.18 23.98
C VAL A 156 -10.63 -7.54 25.44
N HIS A 157 -10.17 -8.72 25.89
CA HIS A 157 -10.32 -9.16 27.26
C HIS A 157 -9.10 -9.97 27.74
N PRO A 158 -8.54 -9.68 28.92
CA PRO A 158 -7.30 -10.33 29.41
C PRO A 158 -7.45 -11.84 29.68
N GLY A 159 -8.65 -12.33 29.86
CA GLY A 159 -8.95 -13.77 30.05
C GLY A 159 -8.94 -14.58 28.74
N MET A 160 -8.83 -13.92 27.58
CA MET A 160 -8.69 -14.60 26.30
C MET A 160 -7.29 -15.16 26.11
N PRO A 161 -7.10 -16.23 25.30
CA PRO A 161 -5.76 -16.71 24.97
C PRO A 161 -4.93 -15.60 24.30
N SER A 162 -3.65 -15.51 24.64
CA SER A 162 -2.69 -14.61 23.98
C SER A 162 -2.07 -15.23 22.74
N GLU A 163 -2.18 -16.55 22.58
CA GLU A 163 -1.67 -17.33 21.45
C GLU A 163 -2.72 -18.37 21.08
N VAL A 164 -2.99 -18.50 19.79
CA VAL A 164 -3.87 -19.52 19.21
C VAL A 164 -3.13 -20.17 18.03
N LYS A 165 -2.89 -21.49 18.14
CA LYS A 165 -2.32 -22.31 17.07
C LYS A 165 -3.44 -22.95 16.27
N ASP A 166 -3.16 -23.28 15.01
CA ASP A 166 -4.17 -23.80 14.07
C ASP A 166 -5.43 -22.93 14.10
N ALA A 167 -5.20 -21.63 13.90
CA ALA A 167 -6.23 -20.61 14.05
C ALA A 167 -7.29 -20.72 12.95
N LYS A 168 -8.55 -20.76 13.39
CA LYS A 168 -9.74 -20.62 12.54
C LYS A 168 -10.35 -19.25 12.78
N ILE A 169 -10.25 -18.40 11.76
CA ILE A 169 -10.44 -16.97 11.87
C ILE A 169 -11.78 -16.56 11.27
N ALA A 170 -12.64 -15.97 12.10
CA ALA A 170 -13.86 -15.31 11.64
C ALA A 170 -13.61 -13.80 11.44
N LEU A 171 -14.01 -13.26 10.28
CA LEU A 171 -13.97 -11.84 9.95
C LEU A 171 -15.39 -11.29 9.88
N VAL A 172 -15.73 -10.36 10.77
CA VAL A 172 -17.11 -9.87 10.91
C VAL A 172 -17.18 -8.35 10.79
N ASN A 173 -18.03 -7.86 9.90
CA ASN A 173 -18.39 -6.45 9.76
C ASN A 173 -19.78 -6.16 10.39
N SER A 174 -20.06 -6.76 11.54
CA SER A 174 -21.26 -6.55 12.34
C SER A 174 -20.86 -6.25 13.77
N PRO A 175 -21.59 -5.41 14.52
CA PRO A 175 -21.36 -5.22 15.94
C PRO A 175 -21.82 -6.45 16.71
N LEU A 176 -21.04 -6.85 17.72
CA LEU A 176 -21.48 -7.78 18.75
C LEU A 176 -21.94 -6.97 19.97
N GLU A 177 -22.95 -6.15 19.74
CA GLU A 177 -23.53 -5.22 20.72
C GLU A 177 -25.05 -5.30 20.62
N VAL A 178 -25.74 -5.06 21.73
CA VAL A 178 -27.20 -4.90 21.70
C VAL A 178 -27.51 -3.64 20.91
N LYS A 179 -28.32 -3.74 19.86
CA LYS A 179 -28.72 -2.59 19.06
C LYS A 179 -29.55 -1.66 19.90
N GLU A 180 -29.09 -0.44 20.10
CA GLU A 180 -29.93 0.65 20.55
C GLU A 180 -31.01 0.90 19.49
N THR A 181 -32.24 1.21 19.95
CA THR A 181 -33.34 1.52 19.04
C THR A 181 -33.02 2.77 18.22
N GLU A 182 -33.16 2.69 16.90
CA GLU A 182 -32.92 3.83 15.97
C GLU A 182 -33.92 5.00 16.16
N VAL A 183 -34.88 4.84 17.06
CA VAL A 183 -35.89 5.84 17.42
C VAL A 183 -35.76 6.12 18.90
N ASP A 184 -35.84 7.39 19.31
CA ASP A 184 -35.96 7.83 20.70
C ASP A 184 -37.24 7.25 21.34
N ALA A 185 -37.23 5.95 21.60
CA ALA A 185 -38.29 5.25 22.30
C ALA A 185 -37.90 5.17 23.77
N GLU A 186 -38.47 6.02 24.59
CA GLU A 186 -38.41 5.87 26.05
C GLU A 186 -39.24 4.65 26.47
N ILE A 187 -38.59 3.57 26.83
CA ILE A 187 -39.25 2.45 27.51
C ILE A 187 -39.37 2.81 29.00
N ARG A 188 -40.56 3.19 29.44
CA ARG A 188 -40.82 3.44 30.88
C ARG A 188 -41.07 2.12 31.59
N ILE A 189 -40.04 1.58 32.22
CA ILE A 189 -40.11 0.42 33.07
C ILE A 189 -40.47 0.91 34.47
N THR A 190 -41.65 0.55 34.94
CA THR A 190 -42.18 0.92 36.30
C THR A 190 -42.15 -0.24 37.28
N ASP A 191 -41.93 -1.47 36.81
CA ASP A 191 -41.92 -2.69 37.59
C ASP A 191 -40.52 -3.32 37.61
N PRO A 192 -39.94 -3.61 38.80
CA PRO A 192 -38.65 -4.30 38.92
C PRO A 192 -38.59 -5.65 38.19
N ALA A 193 -39.70 -6.38 38.10
CA ALA A 193 -39.77 -7.65 37.40
C ALA A 193 -39.62 -7.48 35.86
N GLN A 194 -40.15 -6.38 35.29
CA GLN A 194 -39.96 -6.05 33.87
C GLN A 194 -38.53 -5.63 33.58
N MET A 195 -37.90 -4.91 34.51
CA MET A 195 -36.48 -4.54 34.38
C MET A 195 -35.61 -5.79 34.35
N GLN A 196 -35.83 -6.74 35.23
CA GLN A 196 -35.09 -7.99 35.28
C GLN A 196 -35.25 -8.80 33.98
N ALA A 197 -36.49 -8.91 33.49
CA ALA A 197 -36.80 -9.63 32.25
C ALA A 197 -36.10 -8.97 31.02
N PHE A 198 -35.98 -7.64 31.02
CA PHE A 198 -35.30 -6.91 29.96
C PHE A 198 -33.78 -7.19 29.96
N ILE A 199 -33.15 -7.14 31.13
CA ILE A 199 -31.74 -7.47 31.32
C ILE A 199 -31.45 -8.92 30.90
N GLU A 200 -32.31 -9.87 31.29
CA GLU A 200 -32.17 -11.28 30.91
C GLU A 200 -32.31 -11.47 29.38
N GLN A 201 -33.15 -10.69 28.72
CA GLN A 201 -33.32 -10.72 27.28
C GLN A 201 -32.09 -10.16 26.56
N GLU A 202 -31.53 -9.02 27.02
CA GLU A 202 -30.29 -8.46 26.48
C GLU A 202 -29.12 -9.43 26.65
N GLU A 203 -28.95 -10.01 27.83
CA GLU A 203 -27.94 -11.02 28.11
C GLU A 203 -28.07 -12.23 27.18
N LYS A 204 -29.28 -12.71 26.94
CA LYS A 204 -29.55 -13.80 26.03
C LYS A 204 -29.16 -13.44 24.58
N MET A 205 -29.52 -12.24 24.11
CA MET A 205 -29.18 -11.79 22.76
C MET A 205 -27.67 -11.75 22.55
N VAL A 206 -26.93 -11.20 23.52
CA VAL A 206 -25.46 -11.16 23.45
C VAL A 206 -24.85 -12.56 23.46
N LYS A 207 -25.41 -13.45 24.31
CA LYS A 207 -24.98 -14.85 24.37
C LYS A 207 -25.25 -15.58 23.06
N ASP A 208 -26.43 -15.42 22.46
CA ASP A 208 -26.78 -16.02 21.17
C ASP A 208 -25.81 -15.58 20.07
N MET A 209 -25.35 -14.30 20.07
CA MET A 209 -24.33 -13.81 19.14
C MET A 209 -22.99 -14.52 19.33
N VAL A 210 -22.54 -14.72 20.57
CA VAL A 210 -21.28 -15.43 20.86
C VAL A 210 -21.38 -16.91 20.53
N ASP A 211 -22.54 -17.54 20.84
CA ASP A 211 -22.79 -18.94 20.51
C ASP A 211 -22.71 -19.17 19.00
N LYS A 212 -23.18 -18.23 18.16
CA LYS A 212 -23.01 -18.27 16.69
C LYS A 212 -21.55 -18.31 16.27
N VAL A 213 -20.70 -17.46 16.86
CA VAL A 213 -19.26 -17.47 16.58
C VAL A 213 -18.64 -18.80 17.00
N ALA A 214 -18.99 -19.32 18.18
CA ALA A 214 -18.46 -20.59 18.67
C ALA A 214 -18.94 -21.78 17.83
N GLU A 215 -20.19 -21.82 17.40
CA GLU A 215 -20.78 -22.87 16.57
C GLU A 215 -20.15 -22.95 15.17
N SER A 216 -19.67 -21.82 14.62
CA SER A 216 -18.90 -21.82 13.37
C SER A 216 -17.57 -22.58 13.47
N GLY A 217 -17.07 -22.80 14.69
CA GLY A 217 -15.77 -23.40 14.96
C GLY A 217 -14.60 -22.41 14.99
N ALA A 218 -14.89 -21.11 14.96
CA ALA A 218 -13.87 -20.07 15.06
C ALA A 218 -13.23 -20.04 16.46
N ASN A 219 -11.91 -19.95 16.51
CA ASN A 219 -11.15 -19.73 17.75
C ASN A 219 -10.47 -18.34 17.78
N VAL A 220 -10.57 -17.58 16.67
CA VAL A 220 -10.15 -16.18 16.55
C VAL A 220 -11.24 -15.38 15.85
N LEU A 221 -11.55 -14.18 16.37
CA LEU A 221 -12.53 -13.26 15.82
C LEU A 221 -11.93 -11.87 15.61
N PHE A 222 -11.97 -11.37 14.41
CA PHE A 222 -11.71 -9.97 14.10
C PHE A 222 -13.01 -9.26 13.73
N ALA A 223 -13.43 -8.31 14.56
CA ALA A 223 -14.62 -7.50 14.32
C ALA A 223 -14.24 -6.08 13.85
N GLN A 224 -14.84 -5.63 12.75
CA GLN A 224 -14.68 -4.26 12.27
C GLN A 224 -15.42 -3.25 13.17
N LYS A 225 -16.45 -3.70 13.87
CA LYS A 225 -17.29 -2.91 14.78
C LYS A 225 -16.92 -3.17 16.25
N GLY A 226 -17.72 -2.64 17.17
CA GLY A 226 -17.58 -2.85 18.59
C GLY A 226 -17.96 -4.24 19.05
N ILE A 227 -17.48 -4.62 20.21
CA ILE A 227 -17.85 -5.84 20.94
C ILE A 227 -18.22 -5.40 22.36
N ASP A 228 -19.45 -5.64 22.77
CA ASP A 228 -19.95 -5.35 24.11
C ASP A 228 -19.16 -6.09 25.20
N ASP A 229 -19.05 -5.50 26.40
CA ASP A 229 -18.27 -6.07 27.50
C ASP A 229 -18.78 -7.46 27.91
N LEU A 230 -20.09 -7.68 27.84
CA LEU A 230 -20.68 -8.98 28.11
C LEU A 230 -20.34 -10.00 27.02
N ALA A 231 -20.33 -9.58 25.75
CA ALA A 231 -19.86 -10.43 24.63
C ALA A 231 -18.38 -10.79 24.78
N GLN A 232 -17.53 -9.84 25.21
CA GLN A 232 -16.10 -10.09 25.49
C GLN A 232 -15.93 -11.15 26.57
N HIS A 233 -16.73 -11.09 27.63
CA HIS A 233 -16.72 -12.07 28.71
C HIS A 233 -17.10 -13.48 28.21
N TYR A 234 -18.17 -13.61 27.41
CA TYR A 234 -18.59 -14.89 26.87
C TYR A 234 -17.60 -15.45 25.85
N LEU A 235 -17.03 -14.61 24.95
CA LEU A 235 -15.96 -15.01 24.03
C LEU A 235 -14.72 -15.51 24.79
N SER A 236 -14.35 -14.84 25.88
CA SER A 236 -13.25 -15.27 26.76
C SER A 236 -13.53 -16.62 27.39
N LYS A 237 -14.76 -16.87 27.87
CA LYS A 237 -15.17 -18.19 28.41
C LYS A 237 -15.15 -19.30 27.34
N ALA A 238 -15.49 -18.96 26.10
CA ALA A 238 -15.43 -19.88 24.98
C ALA A 238 -13.97 -20.13 24.48
N GLY A 239 -12.98 -19.42 25.03
CA GLY A 239 -11.57 -19.55 24.64
C GLY A 239 -11.26 -18.92 23.28
N ILE A 240 -12.09 -17.99 22.82
CA ILE A 240 -11.93 -17.30 21.54
C ILE A 240 -11.12 -16.02 21.76
N LEU A 241 -10.03 -15.84 21.00
CA LEU A 241 -9.29 -14.59 20.92
C LEU A 241 -10.09 -13.62 20.06
N ALA A 242 -10.49 -12.46 20.59
CA ALA A 242 -11.27 -11.48 19.85
C ALA A 242 -10.61 -10.10 19.84
N VAL A 243 -10.72 -9.45 18.68
CA VAL A 243 -10.21 -8.10 18.42
C VAL A 243 -11.32 -7.24 17.85
N ARG A 244 -11.52 -6.04 18.40
CA ARG A 244 -12.59 -5.11 17.98
C ARG A 244 -12.07 -3.89 17.23
N ARG A 245 -12.95 -3.23 16.46
CA ARG A 245 -12.66 -1.97 15.75
C ARG A 245 -11.44 -2.09 14.85
N VAL A 246 -11.31 -3.22 14.19
CA VAL A 246 -10.28 -3.46 13.18
C VAL A 246 -10.59 -2.62 11.94
N LYS A 247 -9.59 -1.97 11.37
CA LYS A 247 -9.76 -1.15 10.16
C LYS A 247 -10.24 -2.02 9.00
N LYS A 248 -11.07 -1.45 8.12
CA LYS A 248 -11.56 -2.15 6.92
C LYS A 248 -10.43 -2.70 6.06
N SER A 249 -9.37 -1.91 5.84
CA SER A 249 -8.18 -2.33 5.10
C SER A 249 -7.47 -3.53 5.72
N ASP A 250 -7.42 -3.62 7.05
CA ASP A 250 -6.81 -4.76 7.74
C ASP A 250 -7.69 -6.01 7.64
N ILE A 251 -9.02 -5.86 7.72
CA ILE A 251 -9.97 -6.96 7.49
C ILE A 251 -9.84 -7.52 6.06
N GLU A 252 -9.71 -6.66 5.05
CA GLU A 252 -9.52 -7.07 3.66
C GLU A 252 -8.20 -7.82 3.47
N LYS A 253 -7.11 -7.35 4.09
CA LYS A 253 -5.81 -8.03 4.07
C LYS A 253 -5.84 -9.37 4.81
N LEU A 254 -6.51 -9.43 5.97
CA LEU A 254 -6.74 -10.68 6.69
C LEU A 254 -7.52 -11.68 5.84
N ALA A 255 -8.59 -11.25 5.15
CA ALA A 255 -9.36 -12.09 4.26
C ALA A 255 -8.50 -12.69 3.14
N ARG A 256 -7.66 -11.88 2.49
CA ARG A 256 -6.74 -12.34 1.44
C ARG A 256 -5.67 -13.30 1.96
N ALA A 257 -5.09 -13.01 3.12
CA ALA A 257 -4.02 -13.82 3.70
C ALA A 257 -4.50 -15.18 4.21
N THR A 258 -5.68 -15.23 4.81
CA THR A 258 -6.20 -16.42 5.51
C THR A 258 -7.26 -17.20 4.71
N GLY A 259 -7.76 -16.60 3.62
CA GLY A 259 -8.86 -17.18 2.84
C GLY A 259 -10.24 -17.01 3.48
N ALA A 260 -10.38 -16.23 4.55
CA ALA A 260 -11.66 -15.97 5.20
C ALA A 260 -12.59 -15.11 4.35
N ASN A 261 -13.90 -15.35 4.46
CA ASN A 261 -14.93 -14.45 3.94
C ASN A 261 -15.32 -13.42 5.00
N VAL A 262 -15.51 -12.16 4.58
CA VAL A 262 -15.99 -11.11 5.49
C VAL A 262 -17.51 -11.19 5.60
N VAL A 263 -18.01 -11.55 6.77
CA VAL A 263 -19.44 -11.69 7.05
C VAL A 263 -20.02 -10.37 7.55
N THR A 264 -21.08 -9.88 6.93
CA THR A 264 -21.73 -8.61 7.28
C THR A 264 -22.91 -8.80 8.25
N ASN A 265 -23.47 -10.00 8.30
CA ASN A 265 -24.52 -10.38 9.26
C ASN A 265 -24.07 -11.63 10.00
N LEU A 266 -23.96 -11.54 11.32
CA LEU A 266 -23.46 -12.63 12.17
C LEU A 266 -24.28 -13.92 12.05
N GLU A 267 -25.57 -13.82 11.74
CA GLU A 267 -26.44 -14.98 11.52
C GLU A 267 -26.02 -15.85 10.33
N ASP A 268 -25.33 -15.27 9.37
CA ASP A 268 -24.88 -15.94 8.15
C ASP A 268 -23.51 -16.62 8.33
N LEU A 269 -22.84 -16.43 9.47
CA LEU A 269 -21.51 -16.99 9.74
C LEU A 269 -21.56 -18.52 9.80
N THR A 270 -20.75 -19.15 8.97
CA THR A 270 -20.61 -20.62 8.89
C THR A 270 -19.13 -21.03 8.95
N ALA A 271 -18.87 -22.34 9.06
CA ALA A 271 -17.52 -22.89 9.02
C ALA A 271 -16.81 -22.64 7.67
N ASP A 272 -17.57 -22.49 6.58
CA ASP A 272 -17.04 -22.24 5.24
C ASP A 272 -16.51 -20.81 5.06
N ASP A 273 -16.87 -19.91 5.98
CA ASP A 273 -16.42 -18.51 5.96
C ASP A 273 -15.11 -18.29 6.73
N LEU A 274 -14.65 -19.32 7.46
CA LEU A 274 -13.47 -19.22 8.29
C LEU A 274 -12.19 -19.25 7.45
N GLY A 275 -11.25 -18.37 7.79
CA GLY A 275 -9.88 -18.42 7.29
C GLY A 275 -8.98 -19.24 8.21
N GLU A 276 -7.80 -19.59 7.70
CA GLU A 276 -6.82 -20.41 8.41
C GLU A 276 -5.48 -19.69 8.52
N ALA A 277 -4.86 -19.81 9.70
CA ALA A 277 -3.47 -19.40 9.94
C ALA A 277 -2.82 -20.38 10.93
N GLY A 278 -1.51 -20.60 10.79
CA GLY A 278 -0.79 -21.47 11.71
C GLY A 278 -0.77 -20.92 13.13
N ILE A 279 -0.61 -19.60 13.26
CA ILE A 279 -0.56 -18.93 14.57
C ILE A 279 -1.18 -17.53 14.53
N VAL A 280 -1.93 -17.22 15.58
CA VAL A 280 -2.37 -15.85 15.91
C VAL A 280 -1.91 -15.55 17.33
N GLU A 281 -1.10 -14.50 17.48
CA GLU A 281 -0.44 -14.19 18.75
C GLU A 281 -0.48 -12.69 19.06
N GLU A 282 -0.75 -12.36 20.32
CA GLU A 282 -0.58 -11.01 20.85
C GLU A 282 0.86 -10.84 21.33
N ARG A 283 1.59 -9.89 20.74
CA ARG A 283 2.96 -9.55 21.11
C ARG A 283 3.05 -8.11 21.59
N LYS A 284 3.83 -7.90 22.62
CA LYS A 284 4.13 -6.55 23.12
C LYS A 284 5.30 -5.94 22.35
N VAL A 285 5.05 -4.84 21.64
CA VAL A 285 6.04 -4.13 20.85
C VAL A 285 6.11 -2.67 21.31
N SER A 286 7.27 -2.25 21.78
CA SER A 286 7.50 -0.88 22.29
C SER A 286 6.46 -0.40 23.33
N GLY A 287 5.95 -1.34 24.14
CA GLY A 287 5.01 -1.04 25.23
C GLY A 287 3.53 -1.15 24.87
N GLU A 288 3.19 -1.33 23.60
CA GLU A 288 1.83 -1.55 23.13
C GLU A 288 1.64 -2.99 22.63
N GLU A 289 0.43 -3.52 22.77
CA GLU A 289 0.08 -4.86 22.32
C GLU A 289 -0.35 -4.82 20.85
N MET A 290 0.10 -5.80 20.06
CA MET A 290 -0.24 -5.95 18.65
C MET A 290 -0.56 -7.41 18.35
N ILE A 291 -1.49 -7.67 17.43
CA ILE A 291 -1.83 -9.04 16.99
C ILE A 291 -1.07 -9.38 15.72
N PHE A 292 -0.35 -10.49 15.76
CA PHE A 292 0.36 -11.09 14.64
C PHE A 292 -0.42 -12.31 14.15
N VAL A 293 -0.74 -12.33 12.86
CA VAL A 293 -1.37 -13.46 12.18
C VAL A 293 -0.35 -13.99 11.18
N GLU A 294 0.23 -15.13 11.46
CA GLU A 294 1.37 -15.68 10.73
C GLU A 294 1.09 -17.11 10.26
N GLU A 295 1.91 -17.59 9.32
CA GLU A 295 1.74 -18.93 8.72
C GLU A 295 0.36 -19.08 8.05
N CYS A 296 -0.04 -18.06 7.29
CA CYS A 296 -1.32 -18.05 6.60
C CYS A 296 -1.34 -19.07 5.46
N SER A 297 -2.48 -19.76 5.28
CA SER A 297 -2.65 -20.82 4.26
C SER A 297 -2.62 -20.29 2.83
N VAL A 298 -2.98 -19.02 2.63
CA VAL A 298 -2.98 -18.32 1.34
C VAL A 298 -1.98 -17.18 1.43
N ALA A 299 -0.73 -17.41 1.02
CA ALA A 299 0.37 -16.42 1.15
C ALA A 299 0.25 -15.23 0.18
N LYS A 300 -0.93 -14.63 0.04
CA LYS A 300 -1.20 -13.49 -0.87
C LYS A 300 -1.09 -12.12 -0.20
N SER A 301 -0.73 -12.06 1.07
CA SER A 301 -0.57 -10.79 1.78
C SER A 301 0.57 -10.89 2.78
N VAL A 302 1.44 -9.89 2.75
CA VAL A 302 2.61 -9.81 3.64
C VAL A 302 2.63 -8.46 4.35
N THR A 303 3.30 -8.40 5.50
CA THR A 303 3.50 -7.16 6.24
C THR A 303 4.98 -6.86 6.38
N LEU A 304 5.40 -5.70 5.86
CA LEU A 304 6.68 -5.09 6.20
C LEU A 304 6.52 -4.36 7.54
N PHE A 305 7.14 -4.92 8.58
CA PHE A 305 7.14 -4.32 9.89
C PHE A 305 8.33 -3.40 10.06
N VAL A 306 8.10 -2.10 9.94
CA VAL A 306 9.14 -1.06 9.91
C VAL A 306 9.42 -0.53 11.31
N ARG A 307 10.69 -0.51 11.68
CA ARG A 307 11.17 -0.03 12.97
C ARG A 307 12.05 1.21 12.80
N GLY A 308 12.15 1.99 13.84
CA GLY A 308 13.04 3.16 13.90
C GLY A 308 13.05 3.80 15.29
N SER A 309 14.01 4.67 15.54
CA SER A 309 14.23 5.25 16.88
C SER A 309 13.14 6.23 17.30
N THR A 310 12.58 6.97 16.35
CA THR A 310 11.51 7.97 16.59
C THR A 310 10.44 7.88 15.51
N LYS A 311 9.24 8.35 15.84
CA LYS A 311 8.11 8.39 14.90
C LYS A 311 8.45 9.12 13.60
N HIS A 312 9.16 10.24 13.67
CA HIS A 312 9.52 11.02 12.48
C HIS A 312 10.46 10.25 11.55
N ILE A 313 11.47 9.58 12.12
CA ILE A 313 12.39 8.72 11.36
C ILE A 313 11.63 7.56 10.71
N VAL A 314 10.74 6.90 11.46
CA VAL A 314 9.92 5.80 10.92
C VAL A 314 9.04 6.29 9.77
N ASP A 315 8.39 7.45 9.91
CA ASP A 315 7.55 8.04 8.85
C ASP A 315 8.35 8.35 7.58
N GLU A 316 9.61 8.78 7.71
CA GLU A 316 10.51 9.04 6.58
C GLU A 316 10.94 7.72 5.89
N ILE A 317 11.30 6.72 6.67
CA ILE A 317 11.66 5.38 6.18
C ILE A 317 10.48 4.75 5.44
N VAL A 318 9.25 4.84 5.98
CA VAL A 318 8.04 4.30 5.35
C VAL A 318 7.84 4.90 3.96
N ARG A 319 8.00 6.22 3.79
CA ARG A 319 7.90 6.85 2.46
C ARG A 319 8.96 6.32 1.48
N ALA A 320 10.20 6.12 1.97
CA ALA A 320 11.25 5.56 1.13
C ALA A 320 10.96 4.10 0.71
N ILE A 321 10.33 3.34 1.61
CA ILE A 321 9.89 1.95 1.34
C ILE A 321 8.73 1.94 0.35
N GLU A 322 7.73 2.82 0.49
CA GLU A 322 6.60 2.95 -0.44
C GLU A 322 7.08 3.23 -1.86
N ASP A 323 7.98 4.20 -2.02
CA ASP A 323 8.60 4.52 -3.31
C ASP A 323 9.36 3.31 -3.88
N ALA A 324 10.13 2.62 -3.05
CA ALA A 324 10.91 1.46 -3.49
C ALA A 324 10.03 0.25 -3.86
N ILE A 325 8.92 0.01 -3.14
CA ILE A 325 7.94 -1.03 -3.50
C ILE A 325 7.36 -0.75 -4.89
N GLY A 326 6.95 0.49 -5.17
CA GLY A 326 6.41 0.87 -6.48
C GLY A 326 7.40 0.61 -7.61
N VAL A 327 8.65 1.05 -7.45
CA VAL A 327 9.70 0.87 -8.46
C VAL A 327 10.04 -0.61 -8.67
N VAL A 328 10.16 -1.40 -7.58
CA VAL A 328 10.46 -2.84 -7.69
C VAL A 328 9.29 -3.57 -8.33
N ALA A 329 8.05 -3.23 -7.98
CA ALA A 329 6.86 -3.81 -8.61
C ALA A 329 6.83 -3.55 -10.13
N ALA A 330 6.99 -2.29 -10.54
CA ALA A 330 7.09 -1.93 -11.95
C ALA A 330 8.25 -2.66 -12.67
N THR A 331 9.39 -2.82 -12.01
CA THR A 331 10.53 -3.55 -12.57
C THR A 331 10.25 -5.04 -12.75
N VAL A 332 9.53 -5.65 -11.81
CA VAL A 332 9.12 -7.06 -11.91
C VAL A 332 8.12 -7.26 -13.06
N GLU A 333 7.20 -6.32 -13.26
CA GLU A 333 6.20 -6.37 -14.32
C GLU A 333 6.81 -6.16 -15.71
N ASP A 334 7.73 -5.21 -15.85
CA ASP A 334 8.37 -4.87 -17.12
C ASP A 334 9.52 -5.81 -17.47
N ASP A 335 10.15 -6.46 -16.50
CA ASP A 335 11.38 -7.27 -16.60
C ASP A 335 12.54 -6.54 -17.30
N LYS A 336 12.60 -5.21 -17.15
CA LYS A 336 13.57 -4.33 -17.81
C LYS A 336 14.07 -3.25 -16.87
N VAL A 337 15.34 -2.88 -17.03
CA VAL A 337 15.96 -1.73 -16.35
C VAL A 337 16.85 -0.95 -17.31
N VAL A 338 17.13 0.31 -16.99
CA VAL A 338 18.10 1.15 -17.68
C VAL A 338 19.18 1.61 -16.71
N ALA A 339 20.34 1.98 -17.26
CA ALA A 339 21.40 2.57 -16.44
C ALA A 339 20.95 3.91 -15.86
N GLY A 340 21.39 4.24 -14.64
CA GLY A 340 21.08 5.51 -13.98
C GLY A 340 21.99 6.67 -14.41
N GLY A 341 21.89 7.79 -13.65
CA GLY A 341 22.79 8.93 -13.78
C GLY A 341 22.59 9.78 -15.04
N GLY A 342 21.37 9.81 -15.61
CA GLY A 342 21.06 10.55 -16.82
C GLY A 342 21.52 9.87 -18.13
N ALA A 343 22.05 8.65 -18.04
CA ALA A 343 22.53 7.91 -19.21
C ALA A 343 21.43 7.63 -20.26
N PRO A 344 20.21 7.19 -19.88
CA PRO A 344 19.14 6.96 -20.85
C PRO A 344 18.68 8.26 -21.51
N GLU A 345 18.60 9.36 -20.76
CA GLU A 345 18.21 10.67 -21.30
C GLU A 345 19.18 11.15 -22.37
N ILE A 346 20.48 11.04 -22.12
CA ILE A 346 21.54 11.40 -23.14
C ILE A 346 21.51 10.43 -24.32
N ALA A 347 21.31 9.13 -24.09
CA ALA A 347 21.23 8.16 -25.18
C ALA A 347 20.03 8.43 -26.08
N MET A 348 18.87 8.73 -25.49
CA MET A 348 17.67 9.14 -26.22
C MET A 348 17.90 10.47 -26.98
N ALA A 349 18.43 11.48 -26.29
CA ALA A 349 18.67 12.79 -26.90
C ALA A 349 19.54 12.68 -28.14
N LYS A 350 20.63 11.90 -28.10
CA LYS A 350 21.53 11.66 -29.23
C LYS A 350 20.81 10.99 -30.41
N LYS A 351 20.12 9.86 -30.14
CA LYS A 351 19.39 9.12 -31.19
C LYS A 351 18.22 9.92 -31.76
N LEU A 352 17.53 10.76 -30.93
CA LEU A 352 16.46 11.65 -31.38
C LEU A 352 16.99 12.78 -32.29
N LYS A 353 18.20 13.33 -32.08
CA LYS A 353 18.83 14.28 -32.96
C LYS A 353 19.14 13.65 -34.32
N ASP A 354 19.66 12.43 -34.33
CA ASP A 354 19.90 11.67 -35.57
C ASP A 354 18.54 11.38 -36.30
N TYR A 355 17.51 11.07 -35.55
CA TYR A 355 16.16 10.89 -36.10
C TYR A 355 15.59 12.20 -36.69
N ALA A 356 15.74 13.32 -35.98
CA ALA A 356 15.33 14.63 -36.47
C ALA A 356 15.95 14.98 -37.80
N ASP A 357 17.23 14.66 -38.03
CA ASP A 357 17.93 14.88 -39.30
C ASP A 357 17.34 14.02 -40.44
N SER A 358 16.67 12.92 -40.13
CA SER A 358 16.05 12.02 -41.11
C SER A 358 14.63 12.45 -41.54
N ILE A 359 13.97 13.31 -40.79
CA ILE A 359 12.63 13.81 -41.10
C ILE A 359 12.69 15.17 -41.78
N SER A 360 11.71 15.40 -42.66
CA SER A 360 11.58 16.67 -43.37
C SER A 360 10.45 17.50 -42.76
N GLY A 361 10.59 18.84 -42.83
CA GLY A 361 9.55 19.75 -42.38
C GLY A 361 9.90 20.48 -41.08
N ARG A 362 8.94 21.26 -40.59
CA ARG A 362 9.10 22.05 -39.35
C ARG A 362 9.05 21.21 -38.09
N GLU A 363 8.48 19.99 -38.17
CA GLU A 363 8.41 19.00 -37.09
C GLU A 363 9.82 18.61 -36.61
N GLN A 364 10.83 18.62 -37.49
CA GLN A 364 12.22 18.41 -37.16
C GLN A 364 12.72 19.32 -36.03
N LEU A 365 12.30 20.60 -36.06
CA LEU A 365 12.67 21.56 -35.01
C LEU A 365 12.07 21.19 -33.62
N ALA A 366 10.87 20.69 -33.64
CA ALA A 366 10.19 20.24 -32.41
C ALA A 366 10.84 18.94 -31.87
N VAL A 367 11.21 17.99 -32.74
CA VAL A 367 11.91 16.78 -32.30
C VAL A 367 13.28 17.11 -31.71
N ASN A 368 14.04 18.06 -32.33
CA ASN A 368 15.27 18.54 -31.76
C ASN A 368 15.11 19.22 -30.41
N ALA A 369 14.07 20.04 -30.26
CA ALA A 369 13.73 20.68 -28.98
C ALA A 369 13.37 19.66 -27.89
N PHE A 370 12.70 18.55 -28.26
CA PHE A 370 12.44 17.44 -27.35
C PHE A 370 13.75 16.77 -26.91
N ALA A 371 14.65 16.46 -27.85
CA ALA A 371 15.94 15.90 -27.53
C ALA A 371 16.77 16.79 -26.58
N GLU A 372 16.78 18.11 -26.84
CA GLU A 372 17.46 19.07 -25.97
C GLU A 372 16.79 19.18 -24.58
N ALA A 373 15.47 18.99 -24.48
CA ALA A 373 14.77 19.00 -23.20
C ALA A 373 15.19 17.81 -22.33
N LEU A 374 15.49 16.64 -22.88
CA LEU A 374 15.99 15.47 -22.15
C LEU A 374 17.38 15.73 -21.54
N GLU A 375 18.22 16.54 -22.20
CA GLU A 375 19.57 16.87 -21.72
C GLU A 375 19.60 17.71 -20.43
N ILE A 376 18.44 18.18 -19.94
CA ILE A 376 18.33 18.93 -18.67
C ILE A 376 18.57 18.04 -17.44
N VAL A 377 18.32 16.73 -17.56
CA VAL A 377 18.41 15.78 -16.42
C VAL A 377 19.85 15.55 -15.99
N PRO A 378 20.82 15.23 -16.87
CA PRO A 378 22.22 15.10 -16.47
C PRO A 378 22.86 16.44 -16.26
#